data_b855dbaf8020eeb21a3cc43a9c0b7a41
#
_entry.id   b855dbaf8020eeb21a3cc43a9c0b7a41
#
_cell.length_a   1.000
_cell.length_b   1.000
_cell.length_c   1.000
_cell.angle_alpha   90.00
_cell.angle_beta   90.00
_cell.angle_gamma   90.00
#
_symmetry.space_group_name_H-M   'P 1'
#
loop_
_entity.id
_entity.type
_entity.pdbx_description
1 polymer ?
#
loop_
_entity_poly.entity_id
_entity_poly.type
_entity_poly.pdbx_seq_one_letter_code
_entity_poly.pdbx_strand_id
1 'polypeptide(L)'
;VVLLIDEVDRVEVETEALLLEILSDYQVSIPELGTIEAKQIPIVFLTSNNTRELSEALKRRCLFLHIDYPQLEREKEIVLTKVDGISDNLAEQVARIVRSIRQIELKKSPSVSETLDWARTLVLLGVESIDVEQAKESLHILLKYQSDIEKAAKELTVEG
;
A
#
# COMPACT_ATOMS: atom_id res chain seq x y z
N VAL A 1 -10.95 -10.22 -21.80
CA VAL A 1 -10.34 -8.90 -21.53
C VAL A 1 -10.39 -8.65 -20.04
N VAL A 2 -9.31 -8.13 -19.46
CA VAL A 2 -9.24 -7.67 -18.06
C VAL A 2 -9.03 -6.17 -18.08
N LEU A 3 -9.83 -5.44 -17.31
CA LEU A 3 -9.73 -4.00 -17.11
C LEU A 3 -9.32 -3.75 -15.66
N LEU A 4 -8.21 -3.04 -15.46
CA LEU A 4 -7.77 -2.54 -14.16
C LEU A 4 -8.01 -1.03 -14.11
N ILE A 5 -8.71 -0.57 -13.08
CA ILE A 5 -8.90 0.84 -12.76
C ILE A 5 -8.28 1.08 -11.39
N ASP A 6 -7.13 1.72 -11.40
CA ASP A 6 -6.30 1.91 -10.21
C ASP A 6 -6.64 3.21 -9.48
N GLU A 7 -6.53 3.23 -8.16
CA GLU A 7 -6.76 4.38 -7.29
C GLU A 7 -8.13 5.07 -7.50
N VAL A 8 -9.22 4.29 -7.55
CA VAL A 8 -10.59 4.84 -7.76
C VAL A 8 -11.05 5.80 -6.67
N ASP A 9 -10.40 5.80 -5.52
CA ASP A 9 -10.64 6.76 -4.44
C ASP A 9 -10.05 8.16 -4.72
N ARG A 10 -9.33 8.35 -5.83
CA ARG A 10 -8.78 9.64 -6.24
C ARG A 10 -9.56 10.31 -7.37
N VAL A 11 -10.50 9.60 -7.97
CA VAL A 11 -11.32 10.18 -9.05
C VAL A 11 -12.36 11.16 -8.49
N GLU A 12 -12.75 12.15 -9.30
CA GLU A 12 -13.83 13.08 -8.97
C GLU A 12 -15.18 12.38 -8.96
N VAL A 13 -16.16 12.96 -8.26
CA VAL A 13 -17.51 12.38 -8.12
C VAL A 13 -18.18 12.15 -9.47
N GLU A 14 -17.98 13.08 -10.41
CA GLU A 14 -18.51 12.99 -11.77
C GLU A 14 -17.93 11.79 -12.53
N THR A 15 -16.62 11.52 -12.36
CA THR A 15 -15.95 10.36 -12.95
C THR A 15 -16.43 9.06 -12.29
N GLU A 16 -16.71 9.08 -10.99
CA GLU A 16 -17.29 7.92 -10.30
C GLU A 16 -18.69 7.58 -10.86
N ALA A 17 -19.50 8.59 -11.22
CA ALA A 17 -20.79 8.38 -11.86
C ALA A 17 -20.65 7.68 -13.23
N LEU A 18 -19.63 8.02 -14.01
CA LEU A 18 -19.31 7.35 -15.27
C LEU A 18 -18.91 5.87 -15.03
N LEU A 19 -18.14 5.59 -13.98
CA LEU A 19 -17.80 4.22 -13.61
C LEU A 19 -19.04 3.39 -13.26
N LEU A 20 -20.08 4.00 -12.68
CA LEU A 20 -21.34 3.30 -12.38
C LEU A 20 -22.03 2.82 -13.66
N GLU A 21 -22.04 3.62 -14.72
CA GLU A 21 -22.59 3.21 -16.03
C GLU A 21 -21.76 2.07 -16.63
N ILE A 22 -20.43 2.20 -16.65
CA ILE A 22 -19.50 1.20 -17.17
C ILE A 22 -19.66 -0.14 -16.46
N LEU A 23 -19.80 -0.13 -15.14
CA LEU A 23 -19.85 -1.35 -14.32
C LEU A 23 -21.26 -2.00 -14.30
N SER A 24 -22.31 -1.23 -14.60
CA SER A 24 -23.69 -1.76 -14.62
C SER A 24 -24.10 -2.27 -15.99
N ASP A 25 -23.87 -1.47 -17.01
CA ASP A 25 -24.42 -1.66 -18.34
C ASP A 25 -23.34 -1.96 -19.39
N TYR A 26 -22.07 -1.92 -18.98
CA TYR A 26 -20.89 -2.11 -19.84
C TYR A 26 -20.91 -1.20 -21.08
N GLN A 27 -21.35 0.04 -20.88
CA GLN A 27 -21.46 1.07 -21.90
C GLN A 27 -20.92 2.40 -21.41
N VAL A 28 -20.70 3.32 -22.33
CA VAL A 28 -20.35 4.71 -22.06
C VAL A 28 -21.19 5.61 -22.95
N SER A 29 -21.90 6.56 -22.35
CA SER A 29 -22.65 7.58 -23.05
C SER A 29 -21.77 8.82 -23.23
N ILE A 30 -21.41 9.11 -24.48
CA ILE A 30 -20.60 10.27 -24.84
C ILE A 30 -21.51 11.29 -25.52
N PRO A 31 -21.64 12.53 -24.99
CA PRO A 31 -22.35 13.60 -25.72
C PRO A 31 -21.79 13.69 -27.15
N GLU A 32 -22.61 13.90 -28.14
CA GLU A 32 -22.27 14.01 -29.55
C GLU A 32 -21.93 12.71 -30.30
N LEU A 33 -21.48 11.65 -29.61
CA LEU A 33 -21.15 10.35 -30.21
C LEU A 33 -22.19 9.26 -29.92
N GLY A 34 -23.07 9.52 -28.94
CA GLY A 34 -24.05 8.54 -28.49
C GLY A 34 -23.49 7.49 -27.53
N THR A 35 -24.21 6.40 -27.34
CA THR A 35 -23.82 5.32 -26.43
C THR A 35 -22.95 4.31 -27.16
N ILE A 36 -21.82 3.99 -26.54
CA ILE A 36 -20.88 2.97 -27.00
C ILE A 36 -20.97 1.79 -26.06
N GLU A 37 -21.39 0.65 -26.57
CA GLU A 37 -21.49 -0.61 -25.81
C GLU A 37 -20.22 -1.43 -25.93
N ALA A 38 -19.90 -2.18 -24.85
CA ALA A 38 -18.75 -3.09 -24.84
C ALA A 38 -19.03 -4.27 -25.78
N LYS A 39 -18.10 -4.53 -26.69
CA LYS A 39 -18.14 -5.73 -27.54
C LYS A 39 -17.96 -7.03 -26.77
N GLN A 40 -17.29 -6.99 -25.64
CA GLN A 40 -17.06 -8.10 -24.73
C GLN A 40 -17.08 -7.58 -23.31
N ILE A 41 -17.78 -8.25 -22.41
CA ILE A 41 -17.83 -7.92 -20.99
C ILE A 41 -16.46 -8.21 -20.37
N PRO A 42 -15.72 -7.21 -19.85
CA PRO A 42 -14.44 -7.43 -19.20
C PRO A 42 -14.60 -7.94 -17.77
N ILE A 43 -13.58 -8.62 -17.28
CA ILE A 43 -13.39 -8.75 -15.82
C ILE A 43 -12.76 -7.43 -15.35
N VAL A 44 -13.40 -6.76 -14.39
CA VAL A 44 -12.96 -5.46 -13.90
C VAL A 44 -12.37 -5.60 -12.51
N PHE A 45 -11.19 -5.02 -12.31
CA PHE A 45 -10.55 -4.84 -11.01
C PHE A 45 -10.47 -3.36 -10.70
N LEU A 46 -10.94 -2.98 -9.52
CA LEU A 46 -10.81 -1.64 -8.98
C LEU A 46 -9.86 -1.70 -7.79
N THR A 47 -8.90 -0.79 -7.68
CA THR A 47 -8.08 -0.65 -6.48
C THR A 47 -8.36 0.66 -5.78
N SER A 48 -8.19 0.68 -4.48
CA SER A 48 -8.36 1.86 -3.64
C SER A 48 -7.35 1.83 -2.49
N ASN A 49 -6.72 2.97 -2.23
CA ASN A 49 -5.89 3.19 -1.04
C ASN A 49 -6.69 3.73 0.15
N ASN A 50 -8.01 3.77 0.04
CA ASN A 50 -8.92 4.25 1.08
C ASN A 50 -8.63 5.69 1.53
N THR A 51 -8.19 6.56 0.59
CA THR A 51 -7.94 7.98 0.87
C THR A 51 -9.23 8.78 1.04
N ARG A 52 -10.32 8.32 0.41
CA ARG A 52 -11.69 8.74 0.67
C ARG A 52 -12.63 7.55 0.59
N GLU A 53 -13.78 7.69 1.19
CA GLU A 53 -14.84 6.70 1.10
C GLU A 53 -15.46 6.68 -0.31
N LEU A 54 -15.56 5.49 -0.89
CA LEU A 54 -16.25 5.27 -2.16
C LEU A 54 -17.76 5.29 -1.94
N SER A 55 -18.52 5.70 -2.96
CA SER A 55 -19.98 5.72 -2.87
C SER A 55 -20.55 4.33 -2.63
N GLU A 56 -21.64 4.29 -1.89
CA GLU A 56 -22.41 3.03 -1.67
C GLU A 56 -22.88 2.41 -2.99
N ALA A 57 -23.14 3.25 -4.00
CA ALA A 57 -23.53 2.80 -5.32
C ALA A 57 -22.43 2.00 -6.01
N LEU A 58 -21.17 2.43 -5.88
CA LEU A 58 -20.01 1.73 -6.43
C LEU A 58 -19.73 0.44 -5.62
N LYS A 59 -19.72 0.52 -4.30
CA LYS A 59 -19.51 -0.63 -3.42
C LYS A 59 -20.47 -1.79 -3.69
N ARG A 60 -21.76 -1.49 -3.93
CA ARG A 60 -22.80 -2.51 -4.20
C ARG A 60 -22.60 -3.26 -5.51
N ARG A 61 -21.83 -2.72 -6.44
CA ARG A 61 -21.54 -3.34 -7.75
C ARG A 61 -20.29 -4.18 -7.77
N CYS A 62 -19.51 -4.14 -6.69
CA CYS A 62 -18.22 -4.80 -6.57
C CYS A 62 -18.24 -5.86 -5.48
N LEU A 63 -17.47 -6.91 -5.68
CA LEU A 63 -17.02 -7.76 -4.58
C LEU A 63 -15.86 -7.04 -3.89
N PHE A 64 -15.95 -6.92 -2.58
CA PHE A 64 -14.96 -6.22 -1.78
C PHE A 64 -13.94 -7.20 -1.20
N LEU A 65 -12.66 -6.89 -1.41
CA LEU A 65 -11.54 -7.58 -0.79
C LEU A 65 -10.68 -6.56 -0.05
N HIS A 66 -10.63 -6.67 1.28
CA HIS A 66 -9.69 -5.90 2.08
C HIS A 66 -8.33 -6.59 2.10
N ILE A 67 -7.29 -5.83 1.84
CA ILE A 67 -5.90 -6.32 1.87
C ILE A 67 -5.17 -5.53 2.97
N ASP A 68 -4.90 -6.22 4.06
CA ASP A 68 -4.12 -5.69 5.17
C ASP A 68 -2.61 -5.74 4.92
N TYR A 69 -1.84 -5.13 5.81
CA TYR A 69 -0.40 -5.33 5.85
C TYR A 69 -0.05 -6.81 6.02
N PRO A 70 1.03 -7.27 5.37
CA PRO A 70 1.44 -8.66 5.50
C PRO A 70 1.79 -9.01 6.95
N GLN A 71 1.56 -10.27 7.32
CA GLN A 71 2.06 -10.81 8.58
C GLN A 71 3.59 -10.87 8.55
N LEU A 72 4.22 -10.96 9.73
CA LEU A 72 5.67 -10.90 9.90
C LEU A 72 6.44 -11.82 8.93
N GLU A 73 6.06 -13.10 8.90
CA GLU A 73 6.71 -14.10 8.05
C GLU A 73 6.58 -13.75 6.56
N ARG A 74 5.40 -13.29 6.16
CA ARG A 74 5.16 -12.88 4.77
C ARG A 74 5.91 -11.61 4.41
N GLU A 75 6.04 -10.65 5.32
CA GLU A 75 6.82 -9.45 5.07
C GLU A 75 8.31 -9.77 4.95
N LYS A 76 8.84 -10.64 5.81
CA LYS A 76 10.20 -11.18 5.70
C LYS A 76 10.43 -11.83 4.33
N GLU A 77 9.52 -12.71 3.87
CA GLU A 77 9.61 -13.34 2.54
C GLU A 77 9.62 -12.30 1.41
N ILE A 78 8.79 -11.27 1.50
CA ILE A 78 8.74 -10.18 0.51
C ILE A 78 10.10 -9.45 0.48
N VAL A 79 10.65 -9.12 1.64
CA VAL A 79 11.95 -8.46 1.75
C VAL A 79 13.05 -9.34 1.15
N LEU A 80 13.12 -10.61 1.51
CA LEU A 80 14.09 -11.56 0.94
C LEU A 80 13.97 -11.71 -0.59
N THR A 81 12.75 -11.66 -1.11
CA THR A 81 12.51 -11.84 -2.56
C THR A 81 12.82 -10.59 -3.36
N LYS A 82 12.66 -9.38 -2.75
CA LYS A 82 12.70 -8.09 -3.46
C LYS A 82 13.96 -7.27 -3.20
N VAL A 83 14.79 -7.69 -2.24
CA VAL A 83 16.02 -6.98 -1.87
C VAL A 83 17.22 -7.91 -2.07
N ASP A 84 17.92 -7.71 -3.17
CA ASP A 84 19.09 -8.52 -3.50
C ASP A 84 20.20 -8.33 -2.45
N GLY A 85 20.80 -9.43 -2.02
CA GLY A 85 21.94 -9.44 -1.12
C GLY A 85 21.60 -9.24 0.37
N ILE A 86 20.34 -9.12 0.74
CA ILE A 86 19.94 -9.06 2.15
C ILE A 86 20.08 -10.43 2.82
N SER A 87 20.63 -10.47 4.04
CA SER A 87 20.68 -11.69 4.83
C SER A 87 19.31 -12.04 5.45
N ASP A 88 19.08 -13.31 5.74
CA ASP A 88 17.87 -13.76 6.42
C ASP A 88 17.66 -13.07 7.77
N ASN A 89 18.74 -12.90 8.53
CA ASN A 89 18.73 -12.21 9.82
C ASN A 89 18.32 -10.74 9.69
N LEU A 90 18.91 -10.00 8.74
CA LEU A 90 18.57 -8.59 8.54
C LEU A 90 17.14 -8.43 8.04
N ALA A 91 16.66 -9.31 7.14
CA ALA A 91 15.28 -9.28 6.64
C ALA A 91 14.26 -9.49 7.77
N GLU A 92 14.57 -10.40 8.71
CA GLU A 92 13.72 -10.64 9.88
C GLU A 92 13.71 -9.43 10.81
N GLN A 93 14.86 -8.84 11.10
CA GLN A 93 14.97 -7.64 11.94
C GLN A 93 14.20 -6.46 11.33
N VAL A 94 14.34 -6.23 10.02
CA VAL A 94 13.59 -5.21 9.27
C VAL A 94 12.08 -5.44 9.43
N ALA A 95 11.60 -6.65 9.18
CA ALA A 95 10.17 -6.97 9.28
C ALA A 95 9.62 -6.76 10.71
N ARG A 96 10.38 -7.16 11.74
CA ARG A 96 10.01 -6.98 13.17
C ARG A 96 9.93 -5.50 13.53
N ILE A 97 10.93 -4.70 13.16
CA ILE A 97 10.98 -3.28 13.46
C ILE A 97 9.83 -2.54 12.76
N VAL A 98 9.59 -2.82 11.47
CA VAL A 98 8.49 -2.20 10.73
C VAL A 98 7.13 -2.57 11.34
N ARG A 99 6.95 -3.82 11.74
CA ARG A 99 5.74 -4.25 12.44
C ARG A 99 5.53 -3.48 13.74
N SER A 100 6.58 -3.29 14.55
CA SER A 100 6.50 -2.51 15.79
C SER A 100 6.15 -1.04 15.51
N ILE A 101 6.73 -0.44 14.47
CA ILE A 101 6.39 0.93 14.05
C ILE A 101 4.91 1.04 13.65
N ARG A 102 4.34 0.04 12.97
CA ARG A 102 2.92 0.03 12.58
C ARG A 102 1.95 -0.11 13.74
N GLN A 103 2.41 -0.56 14.91
CA GLN A 103 1.60 -0.58 16.14
C GLN A 103 1.51 0.79 16.82
N ILE A 104 2.39 1.70 16.48
CA ILE A 104 2.36 3.08 16.96
C ILE A 104 1.27 3.85 16.19
N GLU A 105 0.46 4.63 16.89
CA GLU A 105 -0.54 5.49 16.26
C GLU A 105 0.14 6.65 15.50
N LEU A 106 0.38 6.48 14.22
CA LEU A 106 1.02 7.42 13.32
C LEU A 106 0.00 8.05 12.37
N LYS A 107 0.31 9.23 11.84
CA LYS A 107 -0.47 9.84 10.74
C LYS A 107 -0.46 8.96 9.51
N LYS A 108 0.68 8.33 9.23
CA LYS A 108 0.85 7.39 8.13
C LYS A 108 1.83 6.28 8.52
N SER A 109 1.33 5.07 8.66
CA SER A 109 2.17 3.89 8.84
C SER A 109 2.97 3.57 7.57
N PRO A 110 4.21 3.04 7.71
CA PRO A 110 5.02 2.69 6.57
C PRO A 110 4.40 1.55 5.76
N SER A 111 4.35 1.71 4.44
CA SER A 111 3.92 0.68 3.51
C SER A 111 5.02 -0.36 3.27
N VAL A 112 4.68 -1.41 2.53
CA VAL A 112 5.68 -2.40 2.08
C VAL A 112 6.75 -1.76 1.20
N SER A 113 6.41 -0.72 0.42
CA SER A 113 7.39 0.00 -0.43
C SER A 113 8.44 0.70 0.41
N GLU A 114 8.04 1.46 1.43
CA GLU A 114 8.99 2.09 2.35
C GLU A 114 9.84 1.06 3.11
N THR A 115 9.26 -0.10 3.48
CA THR A 115 10.02 -1.22 4.06
C THR A 115 11.12 -1.70 3.12
N LEU A 116 10.81 -1.91 1.85
CA LEU A 116 11.77 -2.35 0.83
C LEU A 116 12.86 -1.31 0.57
N ASP A 117 12.49 -0.04 0.51
CA ASP A 117 13.47 1.05 0.31
C ASP A 117 14.43 1.17 1.50
N TRP A 118 13.91 1.01 2.72
CA TRP A 118 14.75 0.97 3.91
C TRP A 118 15.68 -0.24 3.91
N ALA A 119 15.18 -1.44 3.64
CA ALA A 119 15.97 -2.65 3.55
C ALA A 119 17.09 -2.55 2.50
N ARG A 120 16.79 -2.01 1.30
CA ARG A 120 17.80 -1.75 0.26
C ARG A 120 18.87 -0.77 0.73
N THR A 121 18.45 0.28 1.44
CA THR A 121 19.40 1.28 1.98
C THR A 121 20.33 0.64 2.99
N LEU A 122 19.83 -0.21 3.89
CA LEU A 122 20.65 -0.94 4.88
C LEU A 122 21.70 -1.83 4.18
N VAL A 123 21.28 -2.58 3.15
CA VAL A 123 22.20 -3.42 2.36
C VAL A 123 23.28 -2.56 1.67
N LEU A 124 22.89 -1.44 1.05
CA LEU A 124 23.83 -0.51 0.39
C LEU A 124 24.84 0.10 1.36
N LEU A 125 24.46 0.33 2.60
CA LEU A 125 25.33 0.82 3.68
C LEU A 125 26.18 -0.29 4.31
N GLY A 126 26.05 -1.54 3.87
CA GLY A 126 26.80 -2.68 4.41
C GLY A 126 26.37 -3.09 5.82
N VAL A 127 25.12 -2.79 6.22
CA VAL A 127 24.58 -3.17 7.52
C VAL A 127 24.24 -4.66 7.49
N GLU A 128 24.82 -5.44 8.37
CA GLU A 128 24.59 -6.88 8.50
C GLU A 128 23.51 -7.22 9.53
N SER A 129 23.35 -6.35 10.53
CA SER A 129 22.27 -6.44 11.52
C SER A 129 21.88 -5.05 11.99
N ILE A 130 20.64 -4.87 12.42
CA ILE A 130 20.12 -3.59 12.90
C ILE A 130 19.36 -3.79 14.21
N ASP A 131 19.66 -2.94 15.17
CA ASP A 131 18.93 -2.85 16.42
C ASP A 131 17.97 -1.63 16.44
N VAL A 132 17.27 -1.44 17.56
CA VAL A 132 16.30 -0.36 17.72
C VAL A 132 16.95 1.01 17.65
N GLU A 133 18.13 1.20 18.24
CA GLU A 133 18.79 2.51 18.25
C GLU A 133 19.29 2.89 16.85
N GLN A 134 19.87 1.94 16.13
CA GLN A 134 20.25 2.14 14.73
C GLN A 134 19.02 2.37 13.82
N ALA A 135 17.90 1.70 14.11
CA ALA A 135 16.65 1.93 13.38
C ALA A 135 16.13 3.35 13.58
N LYS A 136 16.22 3.90 14.79
CA LYS A 136 15.81 5.28 15.09
C LYS A 136 16.58 6.32 14.25
N GLU A 137 17.85 6.10 13.96
CA GLU A 137 18.66 6.99 13.14
C GLU A 137 18.19 7.04 11.68
N SER A 138 17.55 5.96 11.18
CA SER A 138 17.10 5.81 9.80
C SER A 138 15.58 5.92 9.61
N LEU A 139 14.82 6.29 10.65
CA LEU A 139 13.34 6.41 10.58
C LEU A 139 12.85 7.35 9.47
N HIS A 140 13.64 8.34 9.06
CA HIS A 140 13.30 9.27 7.98
C HIS A 140 13.15 8.58 6.60
N ILE A 141 13.65 7.36 6.44
CA ILE A 141 13.47 6.57 5.23
C ILE A 141 12.08 5.94 5.24
N LEU A 142 11.65 5.42 6.39
CA LEU A 142 10.36 4.76 6.59
C LEU A 142 9.20 5.74 6.73
N LEU A 143 9.41 6.86 7.44
CA LEU A 143 8.39 7.81 7.82
C LEU A 143 8.56 9.13 7.09
N LYS A 144 7.46 9.71 6.63
CA LYS A 144 7.46 10.93 5.80
C LYS A 144 6.99 12.18 6.56
N TYR A 145 6.51 12.03 7.78
CA TYR A 145 6.05 13.12 8.63
C TYR A 145 6.96 13.28 9.84
N GLN A 146 7.46 14.49 10.08
CA GLN A 146 8.35 14.78 11.21
C GLN A 146 7.72 14.37 12.56
N SER A 147 6.42 14.63 12.73
CA SER A 147 5.70 14.22 13.95
C SER A 147 5.70 12.71 14.18
N ASP A 148 5.63 11.92 13.10
CA ASP A 148 5.65 10.46 13.17
C ASP A 148 7.05 9.95 13.50
N ILE A 149 8.10 10.58 12.94
CA ILE A 149 9.50 10.27 13.25
C ILE A 149 9.79 10.51 14.73
N GLU A 150 9.38 11.67 15.27
CA GLU A 150 9.57 12.03 16.68
C GLU A 150 8.81 11.08 17.62
N LYS A 151 7.58 10.70 17.24
CA LYS A 151 6.77 9.76 18.01
C LYS A 151 7.38 8.36 17.98
N ALA A 152 7.73 7.85 16.81
CA ALA A 152 8.36 6.56 16.66
C ALA A 152 9.71 6.48 17.38
N ALA A 153 10.54 7.52 17.32
CA ALA A 153 11.82 7.55 18.03
C ALA A 153 11.66 7.41 19.55
N LYS A 154 10.54 7.89 20.11
CA LYS A 154 10.25 7.78 21.55
C LYS A 154 9.62 6.44 21.94
N GLU A 155 8.71 5.94 21.12
CA GLU A 155 7.85 4.80 21.45
C GLU A 155 8.35 3.47 20.89
N LEU A 156 9.29 3.49 19.93
CA LEU A 156 9.80 2.28 19.32
C LEU A 156 10.55 1.43 20.35
N THR A 157 9.93 0.32 20.69
CA THR A 157 10.51 -0.79 21.44
C THR A 157 10.30 -2.05 20.61
N VAL A 158 11.31 -2.86 20.42
CA VAL A 158 11.13 -4.16 19.78
C VAL A 158 10.93 -5.18 20.91
N GLU A 159 9.71 -5.66 21.03
CA GLU A 159 9.44 -6.84 21.81
C GLU A 159 10.13 -8.02 21.12
N GLY A 160 10.99 -8.70 21.86
CA GLY A 160 11.85 -9.79 21.42
C GLY A 160 11.11 -11.04 20.93
#